data_86db9b76385da8f64e9fe65fec38faad
#
_entry.id   86db9b76385da8f64e9fe65fec38faad
#
_cell.length_a   1.000
_cell.length_b   1.000
_cell.length_c   1.000
_cell.angle_alpha   90.00
_cell.angle_beta   90.00
_cell.angle_gamma   90.00
#
_symmetry.space_group_name_H-M   'P 1'
#
loop_
_entity.id
_entity.type
_entity.pdbx_description
1 polymer ?
#
loop_
_entity_poly.entity_id
_entity_poly.type
_entity_poly.pdbx_seq_one_letter_code
_entity_poly.pdbx_strand_id
1 'polypeptide(L)'
;MHGDRREALLARVPLLAKWSGRMIQIKTAQELELMRASGLVTAGALAAVKAAVRPGVTTGELDAIAADHIRSRGAVSNFLGYHGFTGTICASINDEVVHGIPDPGRTLAEGDNISIDCGAVLQGWHSDSAVTVTVGEPSPEDAALLEVTERSMWAGLARAVAGGRLTDISAAVEESIRAHAHPYGIVDNYGGHGIGTEMHQDPHILNYGRAGRGPKLVPGLALAIEPMVTVGDPSTVELDDGWTVVTKDGSRAAHFEHTVAITPEGPWVLTAEDGGVAGLAPFGVTARS
;
A
#
# COMPACT_ATOMS: atom_id res chain seq x y z
N MET A 1 -27.17 -19.35 40.03
CA MET A 1 -26.44 -18.11 39.64
C MET A 1 -25.89 -18.33 38.22
N HIS A 2 -26.69 -17.98 37.21
CA HIS A 2 -26.30 -17.99 35.80
C HIS A 2 -26.14 -16.52 35.38
N GLY A 3 -24.94 -15.99 35.54
CA GLY A 3 -24.58 -14.67 35.11
C GLY A 3 -24.51 -14.58 33.58
N ASP A 4 -25.18 -13.62 33.11
CA ASP A 4 -25.42 -13.21 31.73
C ASP A 4 -24.16 -13.06 30.89
N ARG A 5 -23.94 -14.01 29.96
CA ARG A 5 -22.89 -13.93 28.93
C ARG A 5 -23.36 -13.19 27.65
N ARG A 6 -24.43 -12.38 27.75
CA ARG A 6 -25.01 -11.66 26.61
C ARG A 6 -24.53 -10.22 26.43
N GLU A 7 -23.70 -9.67 27.31
CA GLU A 7 -23.23 -8.28 27.19
C GLU A 7 -21.90 -8.09 26.44
N ALA A 8 -21.27 -9.14 25.95
CA ALA A 8 -19.95 -9.05 25.29
C ALA A 8 -19.98 -8.96 23.76
N LEU A 9 -21.16 -8.83 23.14
CA LEU A 9 -21.29 -8.78 21.68
C LEU A 9 -22.11 -7.58 21.19
N LEU A 10 -21.95 -6.43 21.84
CA LEU A 10 -22.29 -5.18 21.18
C LEU A 10 -21.12 -4.83 20.24
N ALA A 11 -21.25 -5.26 18.98
CA ALA A 11 -20.41 -4.76 17.90
C ALA A 11 -20.41 -3.22 18.00
N ARG A 12 -19.29 -2.63 18.44
CA ARG A 12 -19.12 -1.19 18.48
C ARG A 12 -19.24 -0.70 17.06
N VAL A 13 -20.32 0.01 16.75
CA VAL A 13 -20.45 0.69 15.46
C VAL A 13 -19.24 1.62 15.33
N PRO A 14 -18.42 1.50 14.28
CA PRO A 14 -17.27 2.36 14.08
C PRO A 14 -17.68 3.83 14.09
N LEU A 15 -16.86 4.69 14.68
CA LEU A 15 -17.12 6.13 14.63
C LEU A 15 -17.00 6.57 13.17
N LEU A 16 -18.08 7.11 12.59
CA LEU A 16 -18.16 7.50 11.20
C LEU A 16 -18.13 9.03 11.08
N ALA A 17 -17.20 9.57 10.31
CA ALA A 17 -17.18 10.97 9.94
C ALA A 17 -17.82 11.16 8.55
N LYS A 18 -18.74 12.12 8.41
CA LYS A 18 -19.34 12.45 7.10
C LYS A 18 -18.45 13.41 6.31
N TRP A 19 -18.16 13.06 5.05
CA TRP A 19 -17.57 13.96 4.09
C TRP A 19 -18.24 13.81 2.72
N SER A 20 -18.75 14.91 2.14
CA SER A 20 -19.46 14.91 0.84
C SER A 20 -20.55 13.83 0.71
N GLY A 21 -21.25 13.50 1.81
CA GLY A 21 -22.26 12.44 1.81
C GLY A 21 -21.70 11.02 1.98
N ARG A 22 -20.39 10.84 1.98
CA ARG A 22 -19.70 9.56 2.21
C ARG A 22 -19.34 9.39 3.68
N MET A 23 -19.22 8.13 4.11
CA MET A 23 -18.94 7.78 5.51
C MET A 23 -17.49 7.29 5.61
N ILE A 24 -16.65 8.03 6.35
CA ILE A 24 -15.26 7.67 6.59
C ILE A 24 -15.18 6.97 7.96
N GLN A 25 -14.62 5.78 8.00
CA GLN A 25 -14.41 5.01 9.22
C GLN A 25 -13.27 5.62 10.05
N ILE A 26 -13.58 6.03 11.28
CA ILE A 26 -12.59 6.53 12.24
C ILE A 26 -12.37 5.45 13.31
N LYS A 27 -11.14 5.03 13.47
CA LYS A 27 -10.73 3.96 14.38
C LYS A 27 -10.40 4.53 15.76
N THR A 28 -10.75 3.80 16.79
CA THR A 28 -10.26 4.02 18.15
C THR A 28 -8.78 3.64 18.24
N ALA A 29 -8.10 4.06 19.30
CA ALA A 29 -6.71 3.67 19.54
C ALA A 29 -6.54 2.13 19.61
N GLN A 30 -7.50 1.43 20.22
CA GLN A 30 -7.49 -0.03 20.29
C GLN A 30 -7.66 -0.69 18.91
N GLU A 31 -8.50 -0.14 18.05
CA GLU A 31 -8.69 -0.64 16.68
C GLU A 31 -7.44 -0.39 15.81
N LEU A 32 -6.76 0.73 16.03
CA LEU A 32 -5.46 0.98 15.37
C LEU A 32 -4.39 -0.03 15.79
N GLU A 33 -4.37 -0.46 17.06
CA GLU A 33 -3.47 -1.55 17.50
C GLU A 33 -3.80 -2.88 16.82
N LEU A 34 -5.08 -3.19 16.58
CA LEU A 34 -5.48 -4.37 15.80
C LEU A 34 -5.05 -4.27 14.34
N MET A 35 -5.21 -3.07 13.74
CA MET A 35 -4.69 -2.80 12.39
C MET A 35 -3.16 -2.90 12.34
N ARG A 36 -2.47 -2.43 13.39
CA ARG A 36 -1.00 -2.58 13.49
C ARG A 36 -0.60 -4.05 13.50
N ALA A 37 -1.31 -4.89 14.25
CA ALA A 37 -1.04 -6.34 14.28
C ALA A 37 -1.20 -6.96 12.86
N SER A 38 -2.23 -6.57 12.11
CA SER A 38 -2.39 -6.97 10.71
C SER A 38 -1.26 -6.43 9.83
N GLY A 39 -0.89 -5.14 10.01
CA GLY A 39 0.20 -4.49 9.27
C GLY A 39 1.55 -5.19 9.44
N LEU A 40 1.84 -5.69 10.63
CA LEU A 40 3.06 -6.47 10.89
C LEU A 40 3.05 -7.85 10.21
N VAL A 41 1.87 -8.44 10.01
CA VAL A 41 1.75 -9.66 9.20
C VAL A 41 2.10 -9.37 7.74
N THR A 42 1.54 -8.31 7.17
CA THR A 42 1.84 -7.86 5.80
C THR A 42 3.32 -7.51 5.63
N ALA A 43 3.90 -6.73 6.55
CA ALA A 43 5.33 -6.39 6.52
C ALA A 43 6.22 -7.65 6.53
N GLY A 44 5.91 -8.62 7.39
CA GLY A 44 6.64 -9.88 7.45
C GLY A 44 6.47 -10.74 6.20
N ALA A 45 5.29 -10.74 5.57
CA ALA A 45 5.06 -11.44 4.31
C ALA A 45 5.88 -10.81 3.17
N LEU A 46 5.84 -9.48 3.03
CA LEU A 46 6.66 -8.75 2.04
C LEU A 46 8.16 -8.98 2.26
N ALA A 47 8.63 -8.96 3.51
CA ALA A 47 10.03 -9.24 3.83
C ALA A 47 10.45 -10.66 3.40
N ALA A 48 9.60 -11.66 3.65
CA ALA A 48 9.85 -13.05 3.25
C ALA A 48 9.86 -13.20 1.72
N VAL A 49 8.90 -12.59 1.02
CA VAL A 49 8.84 -12.61 -0.45
C VAL A 49 10.04 -11.90 -1.06
N LYS A 50 10.35 -10.68 -0.59
CA LYS A 50 11.52 -9.91 -1.04
C LYS A 50 12.83 -10.69 -0.89
N ALA A 51 13.02 -11.40 0.22
CA ALA A 51 14.21 -12.24 0.45
C ALA A 51 14.32 -13.44 -0.50
N ALA A 52 13.20 -13.86 -1.11
CA ALA A 52 13.15 -14.95 -2.07
C ALA A 52 13.32 -14.50 -3.52
N VAL A 53 13.23 -13.19 -3.81
CA VAL A 53 13.41 -12.65 -5.17
C VAL A 53 14.83 -12.92 -5.65
N ARG A 54 14.95 -13.66 -6.75
CA ARG A 54 16.21 -13.97 -7.44
C ARG A 54 15.91 -14.45 -8.86
N PRO A 55 16.88 -14.47 -9.75
CA PRO A 55 16.71 -15.09 -11.06
C PRO A 55 16.26 -16.56 -10.93
N GLY A 56 15.29 -16.96 -11.74
CA GLY A 56 14.77 -18.32 -11.78
C GLY A 56 13.64 -18.63 -10.79
N VAL A 57 13.31 -17.75 -9.84
CA VAL A 57 12.10 -17.91 -9.00
C VAL A 57 10.86 -17.57 -9.83
N THR A 58 9.75 -18.26 -9.61
CA THR A 58 8.48 -17.93 -10.28
C THR A 58 7.63 -17.02 -9.41
N THR A 59 6.74 -16.24 -10.04
CA THR A 59 5.78 -15.40 -9.30
C THR A 59 4.81 -16.25 -8.47
N GLY A 60 4.48 -17.48 -8.92
CA GLY A 60 3.69 -18.43 -8.15
C GLY A 60 4.42 -18.95 -6.88
N GLU A 61 5.75 -19.13 -6.92
CA GLU A 61 6.54 -19.47 -5.73
C GLU A 61 6.55 -18.31 -4.72
N LEU A 62 6.64 -17.07 -5.19
CA LEU A 62 6.55 -15.87 -4.35
C LEU A 62 5.18 -15.75 -3.68
N ASP A 63 4.11 -16.02 -4.42
CA ASP A 63 2.73 -16.06 -3.90
C ASP A 63 2.58 -17.11 -2.78
N ALA A 64 3.12 -18.31 -2.99
CA ALA A 64 3.09 -19.38 -1.99
C ALA A 64 3.83 -18.99 -0.70
N ILE A 65 4.98 -18.29 -0.79
CA ILE A 65 5.72 -17.77 0.36
C ILE A 65 4.86 -16.78 1.16
N ALA A 66 4.21 -15.84 0.49
CA ALA A 66 3.30 -14.88 1.14
C ALA A 66 2.13 -15.61 1.83
N ALA A 67 1.48 -16.55 1.13
CA ALA A 67 0.37 -17.33 1.65
C ALA A 67 0.75 -18.12 2.92
N ASP A 68 1.92 -18.75 2.91
CA ASP A 68 2.45 -19.51 4.04
C ASP A 68 2.75 -18.60 5.24
N HIS A 69 3.36 -17.43 5.00
CA HIS A 69 3.63 -16.46 6.05
C HIS A 69 2.33 -15.96 6.69
N ILE A 70 1.39 -15.45 5.89
CA ILE A 70 0.10 -14.92 6.36
C ILE A 70 -0.65 -15.97 7.17
N ARG A 71 -0.77 -17.20 6.63
CA ARG A 71 -1.44 -18.31 7.31
C ARG A 71 -0.77 -18.68 8.63
N SER A 72 0.57 -18.68 8.69
CA SER A 72 1.33 -19.02 9.91
C SER A 72 1.08 -18.04 11.05
N ARG A 73 0.61 -16.82 10.73
CA ARG A 73 0.27 -15.75 11.70
C ARG A 73 -1.22 -15.74 12.06
N GLY A 74 -1.99 -16.72 11.58
CA GLY A 74 -3.44 -16.79 11.84
C GLY A 74 -4.25 -15.74 11.09
N ALA A 75 -3.68 -15.15 10.05
CA ALA A 75 -4.33 -14.18 9.17
C ALA A 75 -4.76 -14.84 7.85
N VAL A 76 -5.52 -14.10 7.04
CA VAL A 76 -5.87 -14.48 5.66
C VAL A 76 -5.46 -13.35 4.70
N SER A 77 -5.20 -13.67 3.42
CA SER A 77 -5.00 -12.65 2.39
C SER A 77 -6.30 -11.86 2.18
N ASN A 78 -6.20 -10.56 1.98
CA ASN A 78 -7.33 -9.72 1.57
C ASN A 78 -7.49 -9.66 0.03
N PHE A 79 -6.53 -10.19 -0.75
CA PHE A 79 -6.59 -10.22 -2.20
C PHE A 79 -7.23 -11.52 -2.74
N LEU A 80 -6.86 -12.67 -2.15
CA LEU A 80 -7.34 -13.98 -2.63
C LEU A 80 -8.87 -14.06 -2.56
N GLY A 81 -9.52 -14.16 -3.73
CA GLY A 81 -10.97 -14.18 -3.88
C GLY A 81 -11.63 -12.80 -3.96
N TYR A 82 -10.89 -11.70 -3.75
CA TYR A 82 -11.42 -10.34 -3.88
C TYR A 82 -11.84 -10.08 -5.34
N HIS A 83 -13.15 -9.89 -5.57
CA HIS A 83 -13.73 -9.78 -6.91
C HIS A 83 -13.30 -10.87 -7.91
N GLY A 84 -12.86 -12.03 -7.41
CA GLY A 84 -12.41 -13.16 -8.23
C GLY A 84 -10.89 -13.21 -8.47
N PHE A 85 -10.10 -12.30 -7.88
CA PHE A 85 -8.64 -12.37 -7.96
C PHE A 85 -8.11 -13.69 -7.39
N THR A 86 -7.12 -14.31 -8.05
CA THR A 86 -6.70 -15.68 -7.75
C THR A 86 -5.41 -15.79 -6.95
N GLY A 87 -4.68 -14.69 -6.78
CA GLY A 87 -3.41 -14.64 -6.04
C GLY A 87 -3.57 -14.21 -4.58
N THR A 88 -2.61 -14.58 -3.77
CA THR A 88 -2.41 -14.05 -2.40
C THR A 88 -1.78 -12.67 -2.42
N ILE A 89 -0.91 -12.43 -3.41
CA ILE A 89 -0.24 -11.16 -3.71
C ILE A 89 -0.56 -10.73 -5.15
N CYS A 90 -0.32 -9.45 -5.48
CA CYS A 90 -0.08 -9.06 -6.86
C CYS A 90 1.43 -9.12 -7.13
N ALA A 91 1.81 -9.60 -8.32
CA ALA A 91 3.20 -9.77 -8.75
C ALA A 91 3.38 -9.19 -10.15
N SER A 92 3.65 -7.89 -10.21
CA SER A 92 3.66 -7.10 -11.45
C SER A 92 5.11 -6.87 -11.92
N ILE A 93 5.45 -7.28 -13.16
CA ILE A 93 6.81 -7.29 -13.67
C ILE A 93 7.01 -6.20 -14.73
N ASN A 94 8.06 -5.40 -14.60
CA ASN A 94 8.54 -4.40 -15.58
C ASN A 94 7.51 -3.33 -15.93
N ASP A 95 6.81 -3.47 -17.06
CA ASP A 95 5.77 -2.57 -17.55
C ASP A 95 4.39 -2.81 -16.93
N GLU A 96 4.24 -3.85 -16.12
CA GLU A 96 3.06 -4.05 -15.31
C GLU A 96 3.09 -3.09 -14.13
N VAL A 97 2.07 -2.26 -14.06
CA VAL A 97 1.93 -1.23 -13.03
C VAL A 97 1.44 -1.85 -11.73
N VAL A 98 0.31 -2.60 -11.81
CA VAL A 98 -0.36 -3.25 -10.67
C VAL A 98 -1.15 -4.47 -11.12
N HIS A 99 -1.60 -5.26 -10.14
CA HIS A 99 -2.55 -6.37 -10.26
C HIS A 99 -2.05 -7.55 -11.13
N GLY A 100 -0.73 -7.67 -11.35
CA GLY A 100 -0.17 -8.84 -12.03
C GLY A 100 -0.53 -10.13 -11.28
N ILE A 101 -1.15 -11.10 -12.00
CA ILE A 101 -1.57 -12.38 -11.40
C ILE A 101 -0.35 -13.28 -11.23
N PRO A 102 -0.07 -13.80 -10.01
CA PRO A 102 1.00 -14.78 -9.80
C PRO A 102 0.77 -16.06 -10.62
N ASP A 103 1.82 -16.56 -11.26
CA ASP A 103 1.78 -17.75 -12.10
C ASP A 103 3.01 -18.63 -11.86
N PRO A 104 2.85 -19.95 -11.61
CA PRO A 104 3.97 -20.88 -11.44
C PRO A 104 4.81 -21.07 -12.72
N GLY A 105 4.29 -20.72 -13.90
CA GLY A 105 5.01 -20.71 -15.16
C GLY A 105 5.79 -19.43 -15.44
N ARG A 106 5.60 -18.36 -14.65
CA ARG A 106 6.19 -17.05 -14.88
C ARG A 106 7.44 -16.86 -14.02
N THR A 107 8.60 -17.01 -14.66
CA THR A 107 9.93 -17.00 -14.03
C THR A 107 10.57 -15.62 -14.13
N LEU A 108 11.14 -15.12 -13.03
CA LEU A 108 11.90 -13.87 -13.00
C LEU A 108 13.29 -14.03 -13.62
N ALA A 109 13.70 -13.05 -14.43
CA ALA A 109 15.02 -12.94 -15.02
C ALA A 109 15.86 -11.87 -14.31
N GLU A 110 17.20 -11.97 -14.47
CA GLU A 110 18.13 -10.93 -14.03
C GLU A 110 17.77 -9.59 -14.68
N GLY A 111 17.69 -8.53 -13.89
CA GLY A 111 17.32 -7.19 -14.33
C GLY A 111 15.84 -6.91 -14.45
N ASP A 112 14.93 -7.86 -14.13
CA ASP A 112 13.52 -7.56 -14.00
C ASP A 112 13.26 -6.68 -12.76
N ASN A 113 12.34 -5.73 -12.88
CA ASN A 113 11.71 -5.10 -11.72
C ASN A 113 10.43 -5.86 -11.41
N ILE A 114 10.19 -6.18 -10.14
CA ILE A 114 8.93 -6.77 -9.70
C ILE A 114 8.32 -5.92 -8.59
N SER A 115 7.10 -5.44 -8.81
CA SER A 115 6.25 -4.85 -7.78
C SER A 115 5.45 -5.95 -7.11
N ILE A 116 5.64 -6.09 -5.81
CA ILE A 116 4.98 -7.08 -4.96
C ILE A 116 4.03 -6.32 -4.06
N ASP A 117 2.75 -6.55 -4.23
CA ASP A 117 1.70 -5.94 -3.42
C ASP A 117 1.03 -7.04 -2.60
N CYS A 118 0.89 -6.81 -1.29
CA CYS A 118 0.47 -7.81 -0.33
C CYS A 118 -0.39 -7.18 0.76
N GLY A 119 -1.51 -7.82 1.03
CA GLY A 119 -2.37 -7.41 2.12
C GLY A 119 -2.85 -8.59 2.97
N ALA A 120 -3.17 -8.30 4.22
CA ALA A 120 -3.64 -9.28 5.18
C ALA A 120 -4.88 -8.81 5.94
N VAL A 121 -5.68 -9.78 6.40
CA VAL A 121 -6.76 -9.57 7.35
C VAL A 121 -6.45 -10.37 8.61
N LEU A 122 -6.32 -9.66 9.73
CA LEU A 122 -6.17 -10.27 11.04
C LEU A 122 -7.27 -9.74 11.97
N GLN A 123 -8.06 -10.65 12.55
CA GLN A 123 -9.17 -10.30 13.46
C GLN A 123 -10.18 -9.30 12.84
N GLY A 124 -10.38 -9.37 11.51
CA GLY A 124 -11.31 -8.50 10.78
C GLY A 124 -10.75 -7.14 10.39
N TRP A 125 -9.45 -6.88 10.63
CA TRP A 125 -8.78 -5.63 10.25
C TRP A 125 -7.82 -5.86 9.09
N HIS A 126 -7.96 -5.03 8.06
CA HIS A 126 -7.15 -5.07 6.85
C HIS A 126 -5.86 -4.24 7.00
N SER A 127 -4.84 -4.67 6.30
CA SER A 127 -3.61 -3.92 6.04
C SER A 127 -3.17 -4.15 4.60
N ASP A 128 -2.49 -3.17 4.01
CA ASP A 128 -2.04 -3.19 2.63
C ASP A 128 -0.68 -2.52 2.50
N SER A 129 0.20 -3.09 1.65
CA SER A 129 1.53 -2.55 1.41
C SER A 129 2.18 -3.15 0.18
N ALA A 130 2.92 -2.35 -0.58
CA ALA A 130 3.63 -2.78 -1.76
C ALA A 130 5.10 -2.32 -1.76
N VAL A 131 5.94 -3.09 -2.43
CA VAL A 131 7.34 -2.77 -2.68
C VAL A 131 7.76 -3.21 -4.08
N THR A 132 8.54 -2.39 -4.76
CA THR A 132 9.21 -2.78 -6.00
C THR A 132 10.68 -3.09 -5.73
N VAL A 133 11.15 -4.20 -6.26
CA VAL A 133 12.56 -4.61 -6.18
C VAL A 133 13.07 -5.05 -7.54
N THR A 134 14.37 -4.84 -7.79
CA THR A 134 15.03 -5.38 -8.98
C THR A 134 15.59 -6.76 -8.69
N VAL A 135 15.46 -7.68 -9.64
CA VAL A 135 16.04 -9.01 -9.60
C VAL A 135 17.52 -8.90 -9.95
N GLY A 136 18.40 -9.09 -8.96
CA GLY A 136 19.84 -8.83 -9.09
C GLY A 136 20.20 -7.35 -8.93
N GLU A 137 21.18 -6.88 -9.72
CA GLU A 137 21.65 -5.49 -9.64
C GLU A 137 20.79 -4.56 -10.52
N PRO A 138 20.22 -3.47 -9.97
CA PRO A 138 19.44 -2.53 -10.76
C PRO A 138 20.30 -1.75 -11.76
N SER A 139 19.77 -1.49 -12.94
CA SER A 139 20.33 -0.46 -13.81
C SER A 139 20.23 0.93 -13.14
N PRO A 140 21.03 1.92 -13.56
CA PRO A 140 20.90 3.29 -13.04
C PRO A 140 19.49 3.88 -13.22
N GLU A 141 18.80 3.52 -14.31
CA GLU A 141 17.43 3.96 -14.59
C GLU A 141 16.43 3.30 -13.64
N ASP A 142 16.55 2.00 -13.41
CA ASP A 142 15.71 1.27 -12.47
C ASP A 142 15.93 1.76 -11.03
N ALA A 143 17.18 1.91 -10.61
CA ALA A 143 17.51 2.44 -9.30
C ALA A 143 16.86 3.82 -9.06
N ALA A 144 16.89 4.70 -10.07
CA ALA A 144 16.30 6.03 -10.00
C ALA A 144 14.75 5.95 -9.97
N LEU A 145 14.12 5.04 -10.75
CA LEU A 145 12.67 4.83 -10.72
C LEU A 145 12.21 4.35 -9.35
N LEU A 146 12.91 3.35 -8.79
CA LEU A 146 12.56 2.82 -7.46
C LEU A 146 12.72 3.90 -6.38
N GLU A 147 13.85 4.62 -6.39
CA GLU A 147 14.14 5.69 -5.43
C GLU A 147 13.08 6.79 -5.47
N VAL A 148 12.72 7.31 -6.66
CA VAL A 148 11.74 8.39 -6.79
C VAL A 148 10.36 7.94 -6.32
N THR A 149 9.98 6.70 -6.63
CA THR A 149 8.67 6.16 -6.24
C THR A 149 8.58 5.98 -4.73
N GLU A 150 9.56 5.30 -4.13
CA GLU A 150 9.60 5.10 -2.68
C GLU A 150 9.67 6.43 -1.92
N ARG A 151 10.54 7.35 -2.34
CA ARG A 151 10.66 8.68 -1.74
C ARG A 151 9.36 9.46 -1.81
N SER A 152 8.63 9.38 -2.93
CA SER A 152 7.35 10.07 -3.09
C SER A 152 6.27 9.52 -2.16
N MET A 153 6.24 8.21 -1.93
CA MET A 153 5.38 7.59 -0.91
C MET A 153 5.68 8.16 0.49
N TRP A 154 6.96 8.19 0.88
CA TRP A 154 7.36 8.75 2.19
C TRP A 154 7.07 10.25 2.30
N ALA A 155 7.16 11.01 1.21
CA ALA A 155 6.76 12.43 1.18
C ALA A 155 5.24 12.58 1.46
N GLY A 156 4.42 11.72 0.87
CA GLY A 156 2.98 11.64 1.14
C GLY A 156 2.69 11.25 2.59
N LEU A 157 3.32 10.19 3.09
CA LEU A 157 3.20 9.72 4.47
C LEU A 157 3.57 10.80 5.49
N ALA A 158 4.57 11.62 5.20
CA ALA A 158 4.97 12.75 6.03
C ALA A 158 3.90 13.86 6.13
N ARG A 159 2.93 13.89 5.22
CA ARG A 159 1.77 14.81 5.27
C ARG A 159 0.54 14.19 5.92
N ALA A 160 0.59 12.91 6.28
CA ALA A 160 -0.49 12.21 6.96
C ALA A 160 -0.57 12.60 8.45
N VAL A 161 -0.69 13.91 8.73
CA VAL A 161 -0.68 14.49 10.07
C VAL A 161 -2.04 15.09 10.45
N ALA A 162 -2.39 15.01 11.74
CA ALA A 162 -3.64 15.54 12.25
C ALA A 162 -3.78 17.06 11.99
N GLY A 163 -4.94 17.47 11.49
CA GLY A 163 -5.25 18.86 11.15
C GLY A 163 -4.98 19.25 9.70
N GLY A 164 -4.18 18.49 8.96
CA GLY A 164 -3.97 18.63 7.52
C GLY A 164 -5.22 18.32 6.69
N ARG A 165 -5.07 18.36 5.39
CA ARG A 165 -6.11 17.98 4.41
C ARG A 165 -5.65 16.79 3.58
N LEU A 166 -6.58 15.99 3.09
CA LEU A 166 -6.28 14.80 2.30
C LEU A 166 -5.34 15.09 1.13
N THR A 167 -5.60 16.17 0.39
CA THR A 167 -4.79 16.51 -0.79
C THR A 167 -3.43 17.15 -0.46
N ASP A 168 -3.10 17.38 0.82
CA ASP A 168 -1.73 17.70 1.23
C ASP A 168 -0.81 16.49 0.99
N ILE A 169 -1.36 15.27 1.15
CA ILE A 169 -0.69 14.00 0.82
C ILE A 169 -0.46 13.94 -0.70
N SER A 170 -1.51 14.10 -1.49
CA SER A 170 -1.47 14.06 -2.96
C SER A 170 -0.44 15.04 -3.55
N ALA A 171 -0.45 16.28 -3.07
CA ALA A 171 0.49 17.31 -3.52
C ALA A 171 1.94 16.97 -3.16
N ALA A 172 2.20 16.44 -1.97
CA ALA A 172 3.54 16.06 -1.56
C ALA A 172 4.12 14.89 -2.37
N VAL A 173 3.27 13.91 -2.72
CA VAL A 173 3.65 12.83 -3.64
C VAL A 173 4.06 13.40 -4.98
N GLU A 174 3.20 14.22 -5.61
CA GLU A 174 3.48 14.82 -6.91
C GLU A 174 4.72 15.73 -6.87
N GLU A 175 4.84 16.60 -5.89
CA GLU A 175 5.99 17.51 -5.73
C GLU A 175 7.30 16.73 -5.61
N SER A 176 7.31 15.61 -4.88
CA SER A 176 8.48 14.75 -4.75
C SER A 176 8.89 14.12 -6.08
N ILE A 177 7.94 13.63 -6.87
CA ILE A 177 8.20 13.05 -8.19
C ILE A 177 8.68 14.12 -9.17
N ARG A 178 8.00 15.28 -9.22
CA ARG A 178 8.32 16.38 -10.13
C ARG A 178 9.64 17.10 -9.80
N ALA A 179 10.18 16.91 -8.61
CA ALA A 179 11.49 17.43 -8.24
C ALA A 179 12.65 16.72 -8.95
N HIS A 180 12.42 15.56 -9.55
CA HIS A 180 13.40 14.82 -10.34
C HIS A 180 13.61 15.47 -11.71
N ALA A 181 14.85 15.36 -12.24
CA ALA A 181 15.17 15.89 -13.57
C ALA A 181 14.48 15.12 -14.70
N HIS A 182 14.28 13.79 -14.53
CA HIS A 182 13.53 12.97 -15.46
C HIS A 182 12.02 13.21 -15.27
N PRO A 183 11.24 13.41 -16.35
CA PRO A 183 9.81 13.69 -16.28
C PRO A 183 8.97 12.41 -16.10
N TYR A 184 9.10 11.75 -14.97
CA TYR A 184 8.33 10.54 -14.65
C TYR A 184 6.83 10.71 -14.82
N GLY A 185 6.16 9.66 -15.32
CA GLY A 185 4.71 9.56 -15.35
C GLY A 185 4.14 9.24 -13.96
N ILE A 186 3.00 9.84 -13.62
CA ILE A 186 2.22 9.53 -12.42
C ILE A 186 0.92 8.91 -12.88
N VAL A 187 0.70 7.64 -12.55
CA VAL A 187 -0.52 6.94 -12.93
C VAL A 187 -1.72 7.61 -12.26
N ASP A 188 -2.78 7.90 -13.02
CA ASP A 188 -3.92 8.70 -12.57
C ASP A 188 -5.21 7.90 -12.35
N ASN A 189 -5.32 6.70 -12.91
CA ASN A 189 -6.50 5.85 -12.81
C ASN A 189 -6.56 5.03 -11.52
N TYR A 190 -5.45 4.93 -10.81
CA TYR A 190 -5.29 4.19 -9.55
C TYR A 190 -4.72 5.12 -8.49
N GLY A 191 -4.90 4.75 -7.23
CA GLY A 191 -4.41 5.57 -6.12
C GLY A 191 -4.88 5.07 -4.77
N GLY A 192 -4.40 5.70 -3.72
CA GLY A 192 -4.62 5.33 -2.35
C GLY A 192 -6.09 5.41 -1.90
N HIS A 193 -6.34 4.83 -0.75
CA HIS A 193 -7.69 4.68 -0.24
C HIS A 193 -7.73 4.69 1.30
N GLY A 194 -8.92 4.86 1.85
CA GLY A 194 -9.18 4.52 3.24
C GLY A 194 -9.12 3.01 3.44
N ILE A 195 -8.71 2.56 4.61
CA ILE A 195 -8.60 1.14 4.93
C ILE A 195 -9.02 0.88 6.38
N GLY A 196 -9.57 -0.31 6.68
CA GLY A 196 -10.02 -0.64 8.02
C GLY A 196 -10.65 -2.01 8.11
N THR A 197 -11.96 -2.09 8.31
CA THR A 197 -12.73 -3.34 8.27
C THR A 197 -13.02 -3.85 6.87
N GLU A 198 -12.67 -3.05 5.86
CA GLU A 198 -12.67 -3.39 4.45
C GLU A 198 -11.34 -2.90 3.86
N MET A 199 -10.87 -3.54 2.79
CA MET A 199 -9.62 -3.18 2.12
C MET A 199 -9.72 -1.78 1.52
N HIS A 200 -10.69 -1.56 0.65
CA HIS A 200 -10.93 -0.28 0.01
C HIS A 200 -12.11 0.46 0.63
N GLN A 201 -11.83 1.58 1.28
CA GLN A 201 -12.80 2.48 1.89
C GLN A 201 -12.63 3.91 1.39
N ASP A 202 -13.62 4.76 1.62
CA ASP A 202 -13.41 6.21 1.49
C ASP A 202 -12.41 6.71 2.55
N PRO A 203 -11.60 7.73 2.23
CA PRO A 203 -11.57 8.48 0.98
C PRO A 203 -10.63 7.87 -0.05
N HIS A 204 -10.86 8.11 -1.35
CA HIS A 204 -9.89 7.87 -2.40
C HIS A 204 -8.80 8.96 -2.38
N ILE A 205 -7.53 8.57 -2.62
CA ILE A 205 -6.35 9.44 -2.53
C ILE A 205 -5.61 9.43 -3.85
N LEU A 206 -5.59 10.54 -4.55
CA LEU A 206 -4.79 10.69 -5.76
C LEU A 206 -3.32 10.91 -5.40
N ASN A 207 -2.43 10.48 -6.28
CA ASN A 207 -0.97 10.71 -6.17
C ASN A 207 -0.54 12.06 -6.77
N TYR A 208 -1.48 12.96 -7.03
CA TYR A 208 -1.27 14.29 -7.61
C TYR A 208 -2.40 15.23 -7.18
N GLY A 209 -2.16 16.54 -7.31
CA GLY A 209 -3.18 17.56 -7.14
C GLY A 209 -2.77 18.72 -6.23
N ARG A 210 -3.67 19.68 -6.05
CA ARG A 210 -3.43 20.89 -5.26
C ARG A 210 -3.68 20.64 -3.78
N ALA A 211 -2.72 21.00 -2.94
CA ALA A 211 -2.85 20.95 -1.49
C ALA A 211 -4.06 21.73 -0.92
N GLY A 212 -4.43 21.44 0.31
CA GLY A 212 -5.41 22.20 1.10
C GLY A 212 -6.86 21.82 0.85
N ARG A 213 -7.15 20.69 0.17
CA ARG A 213 -8.51 20.25 -0.19
C ARG A 213 -8.86 18.87 0.41
N GLY A 214 -10.10 18.46 0.20
CA GLY A 214 -10.60 17.17 0.69
C GLY A 214 -10.93 17.16 2.18
N PRO A 215 -11.21 15.99 2.75
CA PRO A 215 -11.50 15.85 4.18
C PRO A 215 -10.32 16.26 5.04
N LYS A 216 -10.62 16.71 6.25
CA LYS A 216 -9.59 16.93 7.28
C LYS A 216 -9.01 15.59 7.72
N LEU A 217 -7.70 15.55 7.87
CA LEU A 217 -7.00 14.44 8.50
C LEU A 217 -7.23 14.53 10.00
N VAL A 218 -7.87 13.51 10.56
CA VAL A 218 -8.22 13.47 11.98
C VAL A 218 -7.66 12.20 12.62
N PRO A 219 -7.31 12.22 13.92
CA PRO A 219 -6.88 11.00 14.62
C PRO A 219 -7.88 9.85 14.46
N GLY A 220 -7.39 8.66 14.21
CA GLY A 220 -8.18 7.47 13.94
C GLY A 220 -8.47 7.20 12.46
N LEU A 221 -8.16 8.12 11.56
CA LEU A 221 -8.21 7.84 10.12
C LEU A 221 -7.01 6.96 9.73
N ALA A 222 -7.27 5.90 8.95
CA ALA A 222 -6.23 5.05 8.39
C ALA A 222 -6.35 5.02 6.86
N LEU A 223 -5.20 5.11 6.17
CA LEU A 223 -5.09 5.32 4.74
C LEU A 223 -3.99 4.41 4.17
N ALA A 224 -4.20 3.90 2.96
CA ALA A 224 -3.16 3.38 2.08
C ALA A 224 -2.65 4.52 1.19
N ILE A 225 -1.33 4.71 1.13
CA ILE A 225 -0.67 5.72 0.28
C ILE A 225 0.25 4.96 -0.66
N GLU A 226 -0.05 5.01 -1.96
CA GLU A 226 0.45 4.07 -2.96
C GLU A 226 0.76 4.75 -4.31
N PRO A 227 1.81 5.54 -4.44
CA PRO A 227 2.22 6.06 -5.73
C PRO A 227 2.64 4.96 -6.69
N MET A 228 2.13 5.05 -7.93
CA MET A 228 2.53 4.26 -9.07
C MET A 228 3.17 5.20 -10.09
N VAL A 229 4.45 4.97 -10.38
CA VAL A 229 5.29 5.85 -11.20
C VAL A 229 5.82 5.09 -12.40
N THR A 230 5.81 5.72 -13.58
CA THR A 230 6.32 5.15 -14.82
C THR A 230 7.53 5.94 -15.35
N VAL A 231 8.46 5.25 -16.01
CA VAL A 231 9.58 5.94 -16.70
C VAL A 231 9.07 6.80 -17.85
N GLY A 232 8.01 6.36 -18.52
CA GLY A 232 7.42 7.02 -19.69
C GLY A 232 6.04 7.64 -19.42
N ASP A 233 5.13 7.43 -20.38
CA ASP A 233 3.77 7.95 -20.31
C ASP A 233 2.95 7.22 -19.23
N PRO A 234 2.17 7.91 -18.40
CA PRO A 234 1.40 7.31 -17.33
C PRO A 234 0.13 6.56 -17.79
N SER A 235 -0.19 6.61 -19.08
CA SER A 235 -1.38 5.94 -19.62
C SER A 235 -1.27 4.43 -19.51
N THR A 236 -2.31 3.80 -19.02
CA THR A 236 -2.37 2.36 -18.77
C THR A 236 -3.44 1.67 -19.58
N VAL A 237 -3.36 0.34 -19.66
CA VAL A 237 -4.39 -0.54 -20.19
C VAL A 237 -4.48 -1.80 -19.34
N GLU A 238 -5.70 -2.26 -19.08
CA GLU A 238 -5.98 -3.55 -18.46
C GLU A 238 -5.90 -4.66 -19.50
N LEU A 239 -5.23 -5.76 -19.17
CA LEU A 239 -5.11 -6.91 -20.07
C LEU A 239 -6.38 -7.77 -20.05
N ASP A 240 -6.45 -8.72 -21.01
CA ASP A 240 -7.60 -9.62 -21.20
C ASP A 240 -7.86 -10.57 -20.02
N ASP A 241 -6.90 -10.68 -19.08
CA ASP A 241 -7.08 -11.42 -17.82
C ASP A 241 -8.02 -10.70 -16.83
N GLY A 242 -8.39 -9.44 -17.12
CA GLY A 242 -9.30 -8.62 -16.35
C GLY A 242 -8.70 -8.07 -15.06
N TRP A 243 -7.36 -8.12 -14.91
CA TRP A 243 -6.65 -7.65 -13.71
C TRP A 243 -5.37 -6.90 -14.02
N THR A 244 -4.44 -7.53 -14.76
CA THR A 244 -3.10 -6.98 -14.99
C THR A 244 -3.17 -5.66 -15.72
N VAL A 245 -2.62 -4.62 -15.11
CA VAL A 245 -2.56 -3.26 -15.67
C VAL A 245 -1.15 -2.98 -16.14
N VAL A 246 -0.98 -2.64 -17.43
CA VAL A 246 0.31 -2.34 -18.03
C VAL A 246 0.40 -0.91 -18.54
N THR A 247 1.62 -0.37 -18.66
CA THR A 247 1.84 0.90 -19.36
C THR A 247 1.56 0.73 -20.86
N LYS A 248 0.94 1.74 -21.50
CA LYS A 248 0.65 1.66 -22.94
C LYS A 248 1.87 1.75 -23.84
N ASP A 249 2.91 2.42 -23.36
CA ASP A 249 4.16 2.63 -24.09
C ASP A 249 5.22 1.55 -23.82
N GLY A 250 4.93 0.58 -22.94
CA GLY A 250 5.85 -0.47 -22.54
C GLY A 250 6.98 0.01 -21.62
N SER A 251 6.88 1.23 -21.09
CA SER A 251 7.87 1.73 -20.13
C SER A 251 7.72 1.04 -18.77
N ARG A 252 8.83 0.90 -18.05
CA ARG A 252 8.83 0.30 -16.71
C ARG A 252 8.07 1.15 -15.71
N ALA A 253 7.43 0.47 -14.76
CA ALA A 253 6.71 1.07 -13.64
C ALA A 253 7.26 0.60 -12.29
N ALA A 254 6.99 1.37 -11.25
CA ALA A 254 7.22 0.99 -9.86
C ALA A 254 6.03 1.37 -9.00
N HIS A 255 5.76 0.54 -7.99
CA HIS A 255 4.71 0.71 -7.01
C HIS A 255 5.28 0.53 -5.61
N PHE A 256 5.07 1.52 -4.75
CA PHE A 256 5.38 1.44 -3.32
C PHE A 256 4.17 1.88 -2.52
N GLU A 257 3.92 1.20 -1.40
CA GLU A 257 2.75 1.47 -0.59
C GLU A 257 3.00 1.19 0.87
N HIS A 258 2.36 2.01 1.71
CA HIS A 258 2.18 1.72 3.13
C HIS A 258 0.79 2.11 3.63
N THR A 259 0.26 1.32 4.56
CA THR A 259 -0.86 1.71 5.41
C THR A 259 -0.38 2.59 6.56
N VAL A 260 -0.98 3.77 6.71
CA VAL A 260 -0.68 4.74 7.77
C VAL A 260 -1.92 5.10 8.57
N ALA A 261 -1.79 5.21 9.89
CA ALA A 261 -2.80 5.79 10.77
C ALA A 261 -2.43 7.22 11.16
N ILE A 262 -3.42 8.11 11.14
CA ILE A 262 -3.30 9.46 11.68
C ILE A 262 -3.46 9.36 13.20
N THR A 263 -2.47 9.82 13.97
CA THR A 263 -2.54 9.87 15.43
C THR A 263 -2.26 11.27 15.98
N PRO A 264 -2.61 11.55 17.24
CA PRO A 264 -2.26 12.83 17.86
C PRO A 264 -0.74 13.07 17.97
N GLU A 265 0.03 11.99 18.07
CA GLU A 265 1.49 12.00 18.22
C GLU A 265 2.23 12.13 16.89
N GLY A 266 1.54 11.90 15.76
CA GLY A 266 2.10 11.91 14.42
C GLY A 266 1.59 10.74 13.57
N PRO A 267 2.06 10.60 12.33
CA PRO A 267 1.71 9.45 11.50
C PRO A 267 2.29 8.17 12.12
N TRP A 268 1.50 7.09 12.06
CA TRP A 268 1.92 5.76 12.47
C TRP A 268 1.83 4.82 11.28
N VAL A 269 2.97 4.47 10.69
CA VAL A 269 3.01 3.59 9.50
C VAL A 269 2.83 2.15 9.97
N LEU A 270 1.62 1.64 9.81
CA LEU A 270 1.18 0.36 10.38
C LEU A 270 1.88 -0.85 9.74
N THR A 271 2.34 -0.71 8.49
CA THR A 271 3.03 -1.75 7.71
C THR A 271 4.55 -1.60 7.68
N ALA A 272 5.13 -0.62 8.40
CA ALA A 272 6.58 -0.51 8.61
C ALA A 272 6.95 -1.06 10.00
N GLU A 273 7.96 -1.93 10.11
CA GLU A 273 8.33 -2.59 11.38
C GLU A 273 8.63 -1.60 12.50
N ASP A 274 9.28 -0.48 12.18
CA ASP A 274 9.63 0.60 13.10
C ASP A 274 8.53 1.67 13.27
N GLY A 275 7.33 1.44 12.73
CA GLY A 275 6.24 2.41 12.73
C GLY A 275 6.46 3.59 11.78
N GLY A 276 7.48 3.54 10.92
CA GLY A 276 7.82 4.57 9.94
C GLY A 276 8.89 5.55 10.43
N VAL A 277 9.56 5.27 11.53
CA VAL A 277 10.58 6.17 12.13
C VAL A 277 11.70 6.48 11.12
N ALA A 278 12.27 5.46 10.49
CA ALA A 278 13.37 5.65 9.53
C ALA A 278 12.92 6.40 8.27
N GLY A 279 11.78 6.03 7.69
CA GLY A 279 11.29 6.61 6.44
C GLY A 279 10.80 8.06 6.58
N LEU A 280 10.27 8.44 7.74
CA LEU A 280 9.77 9.80 8.00
C LEU A 280 10.87 10.78 8.48
N ALA A 281 11.98 10.25 9.03
CA ALA A 281 13.08 11.08 9.54
C ALA A 281 13.65 12.07 8.51
N PRO A 282 13.88 11.71 7.23
CA PRO A 282 14.36 12.64 6.20
C PRO A 282 13.41 13.83 5.93
N PHE A 283 12.15 13.71 6.29
CA PHE A 283 11.12 14.75 6.14
C PHE A 283 10.92 15.57 7.42
N GLY A 284 11.69 15.31 8.46
CA GLY A 284 11.60 16.04 9.75
C GLY A 284 10.30 15.74 10.53
N VAL A 285 9.64 14.61 10.24
CA VAL A 285 8.39 14.21 10.89
C VAL A 285 8.65 13.11 11.90
N THR A 286 8.13 13.27 13.11
CA THR A 286 8.19 12.25 14.15
C THR A 286 7.05 11.27 13.96
N ALA A 287 7.39 9.99 13.79
CA ALA A 287 6.41 8.91 13.77
C ALA A 287 5.93 8.59 15.19
N ARG A 288 4.69 8.11 15.31
CA ARG A 288 4.30 7.31 16.45
C ARG A 288 4.98 5.92 16.33
N SER A 289 5.70 5.51 17.31
CA SER A 289 6.35 4.19 17.40
C SER A 289 5.56 3.24 18.32
#